data_3703b52d75b018a3f5ce676c6f0f2ef8
#
_entry.id   3703b52d75b018a3f5ce676c6f0f2ef8
#
_cell.length_a   1.000
_cell.length_b   1.000
_cell.length_c   1.000
_cell.angle_alpha   90.00
_cell.angle_beta   90.00
_cell.angle_gamma   90.00
#
_symmetry.space_group_name_H-M   'P 1'
#
loop_
_entity.id
_entity.type
_entity.pdbx_description
1 polymer ?
#
loop_
_entity_poly.entity_id
_entity_poly.type
_entity_poly.pdbx_seq_one_letter_code
_entity_poly.pdbx_strand_id
1 'polypeptide(L)'
;MRLHVLIRFGMWEDIIALALPANPELYCTTTAMTHYAQGVAYAATGRMAEAEAARDAFLTAVRRVPDSRYLFNNTCQDILAVAGAMLEGELEYRRGRFDAAFEHLRRAIALDDALPYDEPWGWMQPTRHAYGALLLEQGRVEEAETVYAEDLGYDPSVPRSSWHPGNVWSLHGYHECLVRLGKTEPARIVKQQLDVALARADVPIKSSCFCRMTHHAAAAGYGGAS
;
A
#
# COMPACT_ATOMS: atom_id res chain seq x y z
N MET A 1 9.10 -6.00 8.25
CA MET A 1 9.69 -5.88 6.89
C MET A 1 9.18 -6.97 5.94
N ARG A 2 9.34 -8.28 6.21
CA ARG A 2 8.89 -9.37 5.30
C ARG A 2 7.42 -9.21 4.82
N LEU A 3 6.49 -8.89 5.71
CA LEU A 3 5.06 -8.76 5.37
C LEU A 3 4.80 -7.64 4.36
N HIS A 4 5.43 -6.48 4.50
CA HIS A 4 5.31 -5.39 3.53
C HIS A 4 5.83 -5.79 2.15
N VAL A 5 6.91 -6.57 2.08
CA VAL A 5 7.42 -7.10 0.80
C VAL A 5 6.41 -8.03 0.16
N LEU A 6 5.85 -8.98 0.92
CA LEU A 6 4.86 -9.92 0.41
C LEU A 6 3.60 -9.18 -0.10
N ILE A 7 3.12 -8.17 0.64
CA ILE A 7 2.00 -7.32 0.20
C ILE A 7 2.37 -6.55 -1.06
N ARG A 8 3.56 -5.94 -1.11
CA ARG A 8 4.04 -5.16 -2.27
C ARG A 8 3.99 -5.97 -3.56
N PHE A 9 4.30 -7.25 -3.50
CA PHE A 9 4.36 -8.14 -4.65
C PHE A 9 3.12 -9.04 -4.82
N GLY A 10 2.06 -8.82 -4.03
CA GLY A 10 0.82 -9.56 -4.14
C GLY A 10 0.96 -11.06 -3.87
N MET A 11 1.91 -11.44 -3.00
CA MET A 11 2.18 -12.84 -2.65
C MET A 11 1.15 -13.32 -1.61
N TRP A 12 -0.12 -13.32 -2.03
CA TRP A 12 -1.26 -13.51 -1.13
C TRP A 12 -1.27 -14.87 -0.47
N GLU A 13 -1.02 -15.95 -1.22
CA GLU A 13 -1.02 -17.31 -0.68
C GLU A 13 0.13 -17.52 0.31
N ASP A 14 1.29 -16.90 0.06
CA ASP A 14 2.42 -16.95 1.01
C ASP A 14 2.07 -16.23 2.33
N ILE A 15 1.31 -15.12 2.26
CA ILE A 15 0.84 -14.40 3.45
C ILE A 15 -0.19 -15.24 4.22
N ILE A 16 -1.15 -15.84 3.52
CA ILE A 16 -2.20 -16.68 4.12
C ILE A 16 -1.59 -17.89 4.84
N ALA A 17 -0.54 -18.48 4.28
CA ALA A 17 0.16 -19.62 4.84
C ALA A 17 1.08 -19.29 6.04
N LEU A 18 1.27 -18.00 6.37
CA LEU A 18 2.17 -17.63 7.48
C LEU A 18 1.61 -18.07 8.83
N ALA A 19 2.44 -18.79 9.58
CA ALA A 19 2.16 -19.07 10.97
C ALA A 19 2.40 -17.83 11.84
N LEU A 20 1.61 -17.71 12.90
CA LEU A 20 1.85 -16.71 13.94
C LEU A 20 3.15 -17.03 14.71
N PRO A 21 3.78 -16.02 15.32
CA PRO A 21 4.93 -16.25 16.21
C PRO A 21 4.60 -17.26 17.33
N ALA A 22 5.54 -18.13 17.65
CA ALA A 22 5.38 -19.12 18.73
C ALA A 22 5.14 -18.47 20.09
N ASN A 23 5.63 -17.25 20.31
CA ASN A 23 5.35 -16.45 21.51
C ASN A 23 4.69 -15.14 21.10
N PRO A 24 3.33 -15.11 20.99
CA PRO A 24 2.61 -13.93 20.54
C PRO A 24 2.65 -12.75 21.53
N GLU A 25 2.91 -12.99 22.82
CA GLU A 25 3.05 -11.92 23.81
C GLU A 25 4.37 -11.18 23.65
N LEU A 26 5.47 -11.91 23.46
CA LEU A 26 6.78 -11.32 23.20
C LEU A 26 6.80 -10.61 21.84
N TYR A 27 6.25 -11.24 20.82
CA TYR A 27 6.17 -10.72 19.44
C TYR A 27 4.81 -10.09 19.13
N CYS A 28 4.25 -9.33 20.09
CA CYS A 28 2.90 -8.78 20.00
C CYS A 28 2.69 -7.92 18.73
N THR A 29 3.63 -7.06 18.38
CA THR A 29 3.58 -6.24 17.16
C THR A 29 3.63 -7.10 15.89
N THR A 30 4.52 -8.11 15.85
CA THR A 30 4.59 -9.03 14.71
C THR A 30 3.30 -9.83 14.57
N THR A 31 2.69 -10.24 15.67
CA THR A 31 1.39 -10.95 15.68
C THR A 31 0.30 -10.07 15.08
N ALA A 32 0.20 -8.81 15.52
CA ALA A 32 -0.76 -7.86 14.96
C ALA A 32 -0.52 -7.63 13.45
N MET A 33 0.73 -7.38 13.05
CA MET A 33 1.08 -7.19 11.64
C MET A 33 0.83 -8.44 10.79
N THR A 34 0.94 -9.65 11.33
CA THR A 34 0.60 -10.88 10.60
C THR A 34 -0.89 -10.95 10.33
N HIS A 35 -1.74 -10.64 11.32
CA HIS A 35 -3.18 -10.59 11.13
C HIS A 35 -3.59 -9.47 10.15
N TYR A 36 -2.94 -8.29 10.21
CA TYR A 36 -3.12 -7.23 9.21
C TYR A 36 -2.85 -7.75 7.80
N ALA A 37 -1.68 -8.35 7.58
CA ALA A 37 -1.29 -8.85 6.25
C ALA A 37 -2.22 -9.96 5.75
N GLN A 38 -2.63 -10.89 6.63
CA GLN A 38 -3.60 -11.92 6.30
C GLN A 38 -4.97 -11.32 5.95
N GLY A 39 -5.43 -10.31 6.67
CA GLY A 39 -6.66 -9.58 6.35
C GLY A 39 -6.64 -8.97 4.95
N VAL A 40 -5.54 -8.30 4.59
CA VAL A 40 -5.33 -7.75 3.24
C VAL A 40 -5.31 -8.87 2.18
N ALA A 41 -4.59 -9.97 2.44
CA ALA A 41 -4.46 -11.08 1.49
C ALA A 41 -5.80 -11.80 1.27
N TYR A 42 -6.56 -12.04 2.31
CA TYR A 42 -7.90 -12.60 2.21
C TYR A 42 -8.85 -11.69 1.44
N ALA A 43 -8.83 -10.38 1.71
CA ALA A 43 -9.64 -9.40 0.99
C ALA A 43 -9.26 -9.36 -0.49
N ALA A 44 -7.96 -9.29 -0.81
CA ALA A 44 -7.45 -9.28 -2.18
C ALA A 44 -7.79 -10.56 -2.98
N THR A 45 -7.97 -11.68 -2.30
CA THR A 45 -8.37 -12.97 -2.92
C THR A 45 -9.89 -13.24 -2.86
N GLY A 46 -10.70 -12.27 -2.43
CA GLY A 46 -12.16 -12.37 -2.38
C GLY A 46 -12.70 -13.18 -1.20
N ARG A 47 -11.87 -13.57 -0.25
CA ARG A 47 -12.21 -14.36 0.93
C ARG A 47 -12.65 -13.45 2.08
N MET A 48 -13.78 -12.76 1.90
CA MET A 48 -14.21 -11.68 2.78
C MET A 48 -14.50 -12.12 4.22
N ALA A 49 -15.05 -13.30 4.45
CA ALA A 49 -15.34 -13.79 5.80
C ALA A 49 -14.04 -14.01 6.60
N GLU A 50 -13.02 -14.57 5.97
CA GLU A 50 -11.69 -14.74 6.57
C GLU A 50 -10.97 -13.40 6.74
N ALA A 51 -11.16 -12.46 5.82
CA ALA A 51 -10.61 -11.11 5.95
C ALA A 51 -11.20 -10.38 7.17
N GLU A 52 -12.50 -10.50 7.41
CA GLU A 52 -13.17 -9.93 8.60
C GLU A 52 -12.69 -10.60 9.89
N ALA A 53 -12.54 -11.92 9.90
CA ALA A 53 -11.99 -12.65 11.05
C ALA A 53 -10.53 -12.22 11.34
N ALA A 54 -9.72 -12.04 10.30
CA ALA A 54 -8.33 -11.55 10.43
C ALA A 54 -8.29 -10.10 10.94
N ARG A 55 -9.20 -9.23 10.51
CA ARG A 55 -9.36 -7.87 11.06
C ARG A 55 -9.68 -7.89 12.55
N ASP A 56 -10.61 -8.71 12.98
CA ASP A 56 -11.02 -8.81 14.41
C ASP A 56 -9.85 -9.37 15.26
N ALA A 57 -9.10 -10.31 14.71
CA ALA A 57 -7.88 -10.82 15.34
C ALA A 57 -6.80 -9.74 15.41
N PHE A 58 -6.62 -8.92 14.34
CA PHE A 58 -5.74 -7.77 14.33
C PHE A 58 -6.09 -6.78 15.44
N LEU A 59 -7.35 -6.33 15.52
CA LEU A 59 -7.81 -5.41 16.55
C LEU A 59 -7.60 -5.96 17.97
N THR A 60 -7.77 -7.27 18.14
CA THR A 60 -7.50 -7.93 19.41
C THR A 60 -6.01 -7.97 19.74
N ALA A 61 -5.15 -8.21 18.73
CA ALA A 61 -3.71 -8.22 18.91
C ALA A 61 -3.16 -6.82 19.21
N VAL A 62 -3.67 -5.77 18.54
CA VAL A 62 -3.27 -4.37 18.79
C VAL A 62 -3.49 -3.98 20.25
N ARG A 63 -4.63 -4.35 20.86
CA ARG A 63 -4.91 -4.06 22.28
C ARG A 63 -3.92 -4.70 23.27
N ARG A 64 -3.13 -5.68 22.83
CA ARG A 64 -2.09 -6.34 23.65
C ARG A 64 -0.71 -5.73 23.48
N VAL A 65 -0.53 -4.81 22.52
CA VAL A 65 0.73 -4.12 22.31
C VAL A 65 0.84 -3.00 23.34
N PRO A 66 1.83 -3.02 24.25
CA PRO A 66 1.95 -1.98 25.27
C PRO A 66 2.45 -0.67 24.65
N ASP A 67 2.03 0.45 25.21
CA ASP A 67 2.43 1.81 24.77
C ASP A 67 3.95 2.02 24.83
N SER A 68 4.65 1.28 25.68
CA SER A 68 6.10 1.29 25.79
C SER A 68 6.83 0.55 24.68
N ARG A 69 6.12 -0.06 23.72
CA ARG A 69 6.74 -0.76 22.61
C ARG A 69 7.04 0.19 21.46
N TYR A 70 8.30 0.27 21.12
CA TYR A 70 8.81 1.13 20.05
C TYR A 70 9.46 0.30 18.93
N LEU A 71 9.41 0.86 17.73
CA LEU A 71 10.25 0.51 16.60
C LEU A 71 11.02 1.78 16.23
N PHE A 72 12.29 1.86 16.61
CA PHE A 72 13.13 3.06 16.53
C PHE A 72 12.46 4.30 17.18
N ASN A 73 12.14 5.33 16.41
CA ASN A 73 11.54 6.57 16.93
C ASN A 73 10.00 6.50 17.02
N ASN A 74 9.40 5.47 16.45
CA ASN A 74 7.95 5.35 16.35
C ASN A 74 7.38 4.42 17.42
N THR A 75 6.23 4.78 18.02
CA THR A 75 5.50 3.81 18.84
C THR A 75 4.92 2.72 17.94
N CYS A 76 4.89 1.47 18.43
CA CYS A 76 4.23 0.41 17.67
C CYS A 76 2.71 0.64 17.55
N GLN A 77 2.09 1.38 18.46
CA GLN A 77 0.68 1.75 18.39
C GLN A 77 0.41 2.68 17.21
N ASP A 78 1.26 3.69 16.97
CA ASP A 78 1.09 4.60 15.83
C ASP A 78 1.27 3.87 14.50
N ILE A 79 2.28 3.00 14.39
CA ILE A 79 2.48 2.15 13.20
C ILE A 79 1.26 1.23 12.96
N LEU A 80 0.71 0.64 14.02
CA LEU A 80 -0.46 -0.23 13.91
C LEU A 80 -1.76 0.54 13.63
N ALA A 81 -1.82 1.83 13.97
CA ALA A 81 -2.92 2.69 13.55
C ALA A 81 -2.94 2.91 12.03
N VAL A 82 -1.76 3.07 11.40
CA VAL A 82 -1.64 3.08 9.93
C VAL A 82 -2.13 1.75 9.34
N ALA A 83 -1.64 0.62 9.90
CA ALA A 83 -2.06 -0.71 9.47
C ALA A 83 -3.59 -0.89 9.53
N GLY A 84 -4.22 -0.46 10.63
CA GLY A 84 -5.67 -0.54 10.81
C GLY A 84 -6.44 0.25 9.75
N ALA A 85 -6.02 1.49 9.49
CA ALA A 85 -6.66 2.32 8.48
C ALA A 85 -6.48 1.75 7.06
N MET A 86 -5.31 1.21 6.73
CA MET A 86 -5.06 0.51 5.46
C MET A 86 -5.96 -0.73 5.31
N LEU A 87 -6.09 -1.54 6.36
CA LEU A 87 -6.92 -2.75 6.34
C LEU A 87 -8.41 -2.43 6.17
N GLU A 88 -8.93 -1.44 6.90
CA GLU A 88 -10.32 -1.00 6.73
C GLU A 88 -10.56 -0.45 5.31
N GLY A 89 -9.60 0.30 4.77
CA GLY A 89 -9.66 0.79 3.39
C GLY A 89 -9.76 -0.35 2.38
N GLU A 90 -8.94 -1.39 2.51
CA GLU A 90 -8.98 -2.57 1.65
C GLU A 90 -10.32 -3.32 1.77
N LEU A 91 -10.79 -3.57 3.00
CA LEU A 91 -12.05 -4.27 3.25
C LEU A 91 -13.25 -3.51 2.65
N GLU A 92 -13.35 -2.20 2.89
CA GLU A 92 -14.43 -1.38 2.33
C GLU A 92 -14.38 -1.33 0.80
N TYR A 93 -13.17 -1.28 0.23
CA TYR A 93 -12.99 -1.32 -1.22
C TYR A 93 -13.52 -2.63 -1.82
N ARG A 94 -13.18 -3.78 -1.24
CA ARG A 94 -13.65 -5.09 -1.71
C ARG A 94 -15.16 -5.30 -1.51
N ARG A 95 -15.76 -4.58 -0.57
CA ARG A 95 -17.22 -4.53 -0.39
C ARG A 95 -17.93 -3.63 -1.41
N GLY A 96 -17.20 -2.93 -2.27
CA GLY A 96 -17.73 -1.96 -3.24
C GLY A 96 -18.12 -0.62 -2.61
N ARG A 97 -17.73 -0.36 -1.35
CA ARG A 97 -18.01 0.90 -0.65
C ARG A 97 -16.85 1.88 -0.84
N PHE A 98 -16.66 2.32 -2.07
CA PHE A 98 -15.46 3.06 -2.49
C PHE A 98 -15.24 4.37 -1.73
N ASP A 99 -16.27 5.15 -1.45
CA ASP A 99 -16.11 6.41 -0.72
C ASP A 99 -15.61 6.18 0.72
N ALA A 100 -16.17 5.19 1.42
CA ALA A 100 -15.72 4.78 2.74
C ALA A 100 -14.28 4.25 2.69
N ALA A 101 -13.95 3.43 1.68
CA ALA A 101 -12.59 2.94 1.46
C ALA A 101 -11.59 4.09 1.32
N PHE A 102 -11.92 5.07 0.49
CA PHE A 102 -11.05 6.22 0.26
C PHE A 102 -10.94 7.15 1.48
N GLU A 103 -11.96 7.23 2.32
CA GLU A 103 -11.86 7.92 3.60
C GLU A 103 -10.84 7.24 4.53
N HIS A 104 -10.89 5.91 4.66
CA HIS A 104 -9.92 5.14 5.43
C HIS A 104 -8.50 5.28 4.88
N LEU A 105 -8.32 5.26 3.55
CA LEU A 105 -7.00 5.40 2.93
C LEU A 105 -6.43 6.81 3.11
N ARG A 106 -7.25 7.88 3.02
CA ARG A 106 -6.81 9.24 3.38
C ARG A 106 -6.42 9.35 4.85
N ARG A 107 -7.16 8.68 5.73
CA ARG A 107 -6.77 8.59 7.15
C ARG A 107 -5.45 7.85 7.32
N ALA A 108 -5.21 6.78 6.57
CA ALA A 108 -3.93 6.06 6.61
C ALA A 108 -2.76 6.97 6.19
N ILE A 109 -2.94 7.78 5.14
CA ILE A 109 -1.95 8.77 4.69
C ILE A 109 -1.67 9.80 5.80
N ALA A 110 -2.71 10.35 6.43
CA ALA A 110 -2.54 11.32 7.50
C ALA A 110 -1.81 10.74 8.73
N LEU A 111 -2.05 9.47 9.05
CA LEU A 111 -1.36 8.76 10.11
C LEU A 111 0.11 8.47 9.76
N ASP A 112 0.38 8.05 8.52
CA ASP A 112 1.71 7.78 8.00
C ASP A 112 2.58 9.07 7.99
N ASP A 113 2.02 10.16 7.46
CA ASP A 113 2.68 11.47 7.42
C ASP A 113 2.96 12.06 8.82
N ALA A 114 2.19 11.65 9.84
CA ALA A 114 2.37 12.09 11.23
C ALA A 114 3.40 11.27 12.00
N LEU A 115 3.90 10.17 11.45
CA LEU A 115 4.93 9.35 12.11
C LEU A 115 6.23 10.16 12.26
N PRO A 116 6.90 10.10 13.41
CA PRO A 116 8.25 10.60 13.55
C PRO A 116 9.18 10.05 12.47
N TYR A 117 10.00 10.94 11.90
CA TYR A 117 10.99 10.54 10.89
C TYR A 117 11.91 9.42 11.39
N ASP A 118 12.10 8.42 10.51
CA ASP A 118 12.96 7.26 10.76
C ASP A 118 13.59 6.75 9.46
N GLU A 119 14.73 6.10 9.53
CA GLU A 119 15.40 5.40 8.43
C GLU A 119 15.80 3.99 8.86
N PRO A 120 15.10 2.96 8.36
CA PRO A 120 13.94 2.98 7.43
C PRO A 120 12.69 3.54 8.09
N TRP A 121 11.75 4.04 7.26
CA TRP A 121 10.47 4.59 7.72
C TRP A 121 9.71 3.65 8.66
N GLY A 122 8.99 4.20 9.61
CA GLY A 122 8.14 3.44 10.54
C GLY A 122 7.08 2.61 9.79
N TRP A 123 6.46 3.17 8.76
CA TRP A 123 5.63 2.45 7.81
C TRP A 123 6.38 2.23 6.50
N MET A 124 6.72 0.97 6.20
CA MET A 124 7.67 0.59 5.15
C MET A 124 7.13 0.67 3.72
N GLN A 125 5.84 0.86 3.53
CA GLN A 125 5.21 0.87 2.22
C GLN A 125 4.32 2.11 2.11
N PRO A 126 4.71 3.12 1.33
CA PRO A 126 3.95 4.38 1.26
C PRO A 126 2.46 4.15 1.04
N THR A 127 1.64 4.66 1.94
CA THR A 127 0.17 4.50 1.91
C THR A 127 -0.44 5.09 0.65
N ARG A 128 0.17 6.14 0.09
CA ARG A 128 -0.21 6.78 -1.18
C ARG A 128 -0.19 5.84 -2.37
N HIS A 129 0.67 4.80 -2.36
CA HIS A 129 0.76 3.87 -3.48
C HIS A 129 -0.50 3.03 -3.65
N ALA A 130 -1.09 2.56 -2.56
CA ALA A 130 -2.36 1.81 -2.60
C ALA A 130 -3.52 2.74 -2.95
N TYR A 131 -3.58 3.91 -2.31
CA TYR A 131 -4.65 4.88 -2.56
C TYR A 131 -4.68 5.34 -4.02
N GLY A 132 -3.54 5.75 -4.59
CA GLY A 132 -3.44 6.15 -5.99
C GLY A 132 -3.82 5.03 -6.96
N ALA A 133 -3.41 3.78 -6.68
CA ALA A 133 -3.75 2.63 -7.52
C ALA A 133 -5.26 2.35 -7.55
N LEU A 134 -5.92 2.41 -6.39
CA LEU A 134 -7.36 2.16 -6.28
C LEU A 134 -8.20 3.34 -6.83
N LEU A 135 -7.72 4.58 -6.71
CA LEU A 135 -8.31 5.73 -7.41
C LEU A 135 -8.28 5.55 -8.93
N LEU A 136 -7.12 5.13 -9.49
CA LEU A 136 -6.98 4.85 -10.92
C LEU A 136 -7.90 3.73 -11.39
N GLU A 137 -8.10 2.70 -10.58
CA GLU A 137 -9.03 1.60 -10.87
C GLU A 137 -10.49 2.09 -10.96
N GLN A 138 -10.87 3.06 -10.13
CA GLN A 138 -12.19 3.69 -10.14
C GLN A 138 -12.31 4.87 -11.13
N GLY A 139 -11.27 5.14 -11.94
CA GLY A 139 -11.29 6.23 -12.92
C GLY A 139 -11.17 7.63 -12.32
N ARG A 140 -10.82 7.76 -11.04
CA ARG A 140 -10.60 9.05 -10.34
C ARG A 140 -9.16 9.55 -10.63
N VAL A 141 -8.90 9.85 -11.90
CA VAL A 141 -7.53 10.05 -12.42
C VAL A 141 -6.89 11.32 -11.87
N GLU A 142 -7.63 12.42 -11.77
CA GLU A 142 -7.13 13.71 -11.26
C GLU A 142 -6.73 13.61 -9.79
N GLU A 143 -7.51 12.86 -8.98
CA GLU A 143 -7.17 12.64 -7.58
C GLU A 143 -5.94 11.73 -7.44
N ALA A 144 -5.84 10.70 -8.27
CA ALA A 144 -4.67 9.83 -8.30
C ALA A 144 -3.41 10.61 -8.71
N GLU A 145 -3.51 11.52 -9.67
CA GLU A 145 -2.41 12.40 -10.08
C GLU A 145 -1.88 13.21 -8.90
N THR A 146 -2.78 13.84 -8.14
CA THR A 146 -2.41 14.62 -6.95
C THR A 146 -1.67 13.74 -5.93
N VAL A 147 -2.21 12.57 -5.60
CA VAL A 147 -1.61 11.63 -4.64
C VAL A 147 -0.20 11.20 -5.03
N TYR A 148 0.02 10.91 -6.32
CA TYR A 148 1.35 10.54 -6.80
C TYR A 148 2.31 11.74 -6.86
N ALA A 149 1.81 12.95 -7.19
CA ALA A 149 2.62 14.17 -7.16
C ALA A 149 3.12 14.48 -5.74
N GLU A 150 2.25 14.30 -4.73
CA GLU A 150 2.61 14.40 -3.32
C GLU A 150 3.72 13.41 -2.95
N ASP A 151 3.55 12.13 -3.28
CA ASP A 151 4.53 11.08 -2.96
C ASP A 151 5.90 11.32 -3.61
N LEU A 152 5.91 11.82 -4.85
CA LEU A 152 7.13 12.13 -5.59
C LEU A 152 7.81 13.44 -5.14
N GLY A 153 7.14 14.25 -4.31
CA GLY A 153 7.62 15.55 -3.87
C GLY A 153 7.47 16.65 -4.94
N TYR A 154 6.56 16.48 -5.88
CA TYR A 154 6.20 17.52 -6.86
C TYR A 154 5.18 18.51 -6.31
N ASP A 155 4.50 18.15 -5.23
CA ASP A 155 3.61 19.04 -4.47
C ASP A 155 4.29 19.46 -3.16
N PRO A 156 4.56 20.78 -2.96
CA PRO A 156 5.23 21.27 -1.76
C PRO A 156 4.32 21.32 -0.51
N SER A 157 3.05 20.99 -0.61
CA SER A 157 2.12 20.93 0.53
C SER A 157 2.46 19.80 1.50
N VAL A 158 3.14 18.76 1.04
CA VAL A 158 3.56 17.61 1.83
C VAL A 158 4.98 17.80 2.35
N PRO A 159 5.26 17.53 3.64
CA PRO A 159 6.59 17.62 4.21
C PRO A 159 7.62 16.76 3.46
N ARG A 160 8.84 17.28 3.30
CA ARG A 160 9.91 16.57 2.58
C ARG A 160 10.23 15.19 3.18
N SER A 161 10.00 15.01 4.47
CA SER A 161 10.18 13.72 5.16
C SER A 161 9.25 12.62 4.64
N SER A 162 8.10 13.00 4.06
CA SER A 162 7.11 12.09 3.48
C SER A 162 7.27 11.90 1.96
N TRP A 163 8.31 12.50 1.34
CA TRP A 163 8.56 12.32 -0.08
C TRP A 163 9.33 11.04 -0.38
N HIS A 164 8.98 10.41 -1.49
CA HIS A 164 9.68 9.25 -2.03
C HIS A 164 10.14 9.51 -3.48
N PRO A 165 11.05 10.49 -3.68
CA PRO A 165 11.41 10.94 -5.02
C PRO A 165 12.06 9.82 -5.84
N GLY A 166 11.69 9.75 -7.12
CA GLY A 166 12.28 8.82 -8.06
C GLY A 166 11.91 7.34 -7.85
N ASN A 167 10.96 7.04 -6.95
CA ASN A 167 10.49 5.66 -6.78
C ASN A 167 9.67 5.20 -8.01
N VAL A 168 9.92 3.97 -8.45
CA VAL A 168 9.32 3.41 -9.65
C VAL A 168 7.80 3.26 -9.55
N TRP A 169 7.27 3.03 -8.36
CA TRP A 169 5.85 2.77 -8.14
C TRP A 169 5.00 4.02 -8.40
N SER A 170 5.34 5.15 -7.77
CA SER A 170 4.63 6.41 -8.00
C SER A 170 4.94 7.01 -9.37
N LEU A 171 6.16 6.87 -9.88
CA LEU A 171 6.46 7.30 -11.26
C LEU A 171 5.59 6.57 -12.28
N HIS A 172 5.35 5.26 -12.09
CA HIS A 172 4.46 4.49 -12.96
C HIS A 172 3.02 5.02 -12.88
N GLY A 173 2.48 5.17 -11.68
CA GLY A 173 1.11 5.65 -11.47
C GLY A 173 0.93 7.10 -11.96
N TYR A 174 1.87 7.97 -11.65
CA TYR A 174 1.84 9.37 -12.07
C TYR A 174 1.89 9.51 -13.60
N HIS A 175 2.79 8.77 -14.24
CA HIS A 175 2.86 8.72 -15.70
C HIS A 175 1.53 8.23 -16.32
N GLU A 176 0.93 7.18 -15.77
CA GLU A 176 -0.39 6.70 -16.22
C GLU A 176 -1.46 7.82 -16.10
N CYS A 177 -1.49 8.55 -14.98
CA CYS A 177 -2.41 9.68 -14.81
C CYS A 177 -2.22 10.75 -15.89
N LEU A 178 -0.98 11.19 -16.10
CA LEU A 178 -0.67 12.23 -17.08
C LEU A 178 -1.07 11.82 -18.51
N VAL A 179 -0.84 10.56 -18.89
CA VAL A 179 -1.26 10.02 -20.20
C VAL A 179 -2.80 10.03 -20.32
N ARG A 180 -3.50 9.53 -19.30
CA ARG A 180 -4.98 9.47 -19.29
C ARG A 180 -5.63 10.85 -19.31
N LEU A 181 -4.98 11.86 -18.73
CA LEU A 181 -5.41 13.26 -18.72
C LEU A 181 -4.98 14.05 -19.94
N GLY A 182 -4.26 13.42 -20.90
CA GLY A 182 -3.77 14.09 -22.11
C GLY A 182 -2.68 15.14 -21.87
N LYS A 183 -2.02 15.10 -20.70
CA LYS A 183 -0.92 16.02 -20.33
C LYS A 183 0.39 15.56 -20.99
N THR A 184 0.51 15.73 -22.31
CA THR A 184 1.57 15.14 -23.14
C THR A 184 2.98 15.55 -22.73
N GLU A 185 3.24 16.84 -22.51
CA GLU A 185 4.59 17.32 -22.16
C GLU A 185 5.02 16.87 -20.75
N PRO A 186 4.22 17.01 -19.70
CA PRO A 186 4.56 16.43 -18.40
C PRO A 186 4.76 14.90 -18.46
N ALA A 187 3.91 14.18 -19.21
CA ALA A 187 4.03 12.73 -19.37
C ALA A 187 5.38 12.35 -20.01
N ARG A 188 5.84 13.09 -21.02
CA ARG A 188 7.14 12.87 -21.69
C ARG A 188 8.32 13.08 -20.73
N ILE A 189 8.25 14.09 -19.87
CA ILE A 189 9.29 14.36 -18.87
C ILE A 189 9.34 13.25 -17.82
N VAL A 190 8.19 12.90 -17.26
CA VAL A 190 8.08 11.85 -16.23
C VAL A 190 8.47 10.48 -16.80
N LYS A 191 8.19 10.23 -18.09
CA LYS A 191 8.59 8.98 -18.76
C LYS A 191 10.09 8.75 -18.72
N GLN A 192 10.90 9.78 -18.86
CA GLN A 192 12.36 9.65 -18.77
C GLN A 192 12.81 9.20 -17.37
N GLN A 193 12.21 9.76 -16.32
CA GLN A 193 12.50 9.34 -14.95
C GLN A 193 12.02 7.90 -14.70
N LEU A 194 10.82 7.57 -15.20
CA LEU A 194 10.28 6.21 -15.11
C LEU A 194 11.18 5.20 -15.82
N ASP A 195 11.71 5.51 -17.00
CA ASP A 195 12.60 4.61 -17.74
C ASP A 195 13.89 4.33 -16.97
N VAL A 196 14.47 5.36 -16.34
CA VAL A 196 15.65 5.19 -15.47
C VAL A 196 15.31 4.33 -14.25
N ALA A 197 14.14 4.51 -13.64
CA ALA A 197 13.72 3.72 -12.49
C ALA A 197 13.43 2.25 -12.89
N LEU A 198 12.78 2.03 -14.04
CA LEU A 198 12.50 0.69 -14.58
C LEU A 198 13.78 -0.06 -14.96
N ALA A 199 14.81 0.63 -15.44
CA ALA A 199 16.10 0.01 -15.76
C ALA A 199 16.84 -0.56 -14.54
N ARG A 200 16.44 -0.15 -13.33
CA ARG A 200 16.95 -0.66 -12.05
C ARG A 200 16.05 -1.73 -11.41
N ALA A 201 14.85 -1.90 -11.94
CA ALA A 201 13.92 -2.91 -11.43
C ALA A 201 14.24 -4.27 -12.05
N ASP A 202 14.33 -5.29 -11.21
CA ASP A 202 14.52 -6.69 -11.61
C ASP A 202 13.20 -7.45 -11.77
N VAL A 203 12.09 -6.75 -11.58
CA VAL A 203 10.71 -7.26 -11.74
C VAL A 203 9.87 -6.31 -12.60
N PRO A 204 8.89 -6.82 -13.35
CA PRO A 204 7.99 -5.98 -14.14
C PRO A 204 7.07 -5.16 -13.22
N ILE A 205 7.05 -3.84 -13.40
CA ILE A 205 6.17 -2.93 -12.69
C ILE A 205 4.95 -2.63 -13.56
N LYS A 206 3.77 -2.98 -13.09
CA LYS A 206 2.49 -2.82 -13.81
C LYS A 206 1.48 -1.93 -13.10
N SER A 207 1.69 -1.65 -11.81
CA SER A 207 0.86 -0.79 -10.97
C SER A 207 1.66 -0.34 -9.76
N SER A 208 1.26 0.75 -9.11
CA SER A 208 1.84 1.19 -7.84
C SER A 208 1.45 0.31 -6.64
N CYS A 209 0.41 -0.50 -6.79
CA CYS A 209 -0.02 -1.49 -5.79
C CYS A 209 -0.62 -2.71 -6.50
N PHE A 210 -0.30 -3.92 -6.02
CA PHE A 210 -0.94 -5.17 -6.46
C PHE A 210 -2.38 -5.33 -5.93
N CYS A 211 -2.86 -4.43 -5.09
CA CYS A 211 -4.26 -4.31 -4.71
C CYS A 211 -5.18 -3.93 -5.88
N ARG A 212 -4.64 -3.34 -6.95
CA ARG A 212 -5.36 -3.04 -8.19
C ARG A 212 -5.52 -4.29 -9.03
N MET A 213 -6.75 -4.83 -9.09
CA MET A 213 -7.05 -6.16 -9.67
C MET A 213 -7.15 -6.18 -11.20
N THR A 214 -7.57 -5.08 -11.84
CA THR A 214 -7.85 -5.02 -13.28
C THR A 214 -6.65 -5.32 -14.19
N HIS A 215 -5.41 -5.18 -13.69
CA HIS A 215 -4.21 -5.53 -14.44
C HIS A 215 -3.83 -7.01 -14.36
N HIS A 216 -4.34 -7.77 -13.37
CA HIS A 216 -4.03 -9.20 -13.25
C HIS A 216 -4.83 -10.07 -14.22
N ALA A 217 -6.06 -9.66 -14.58
CA ALA A 217 -6.89 -10.38 -15.54
C ALA A 217 -6.34 -10.32 -16.99
N ALA A 218 -5.68 -9.21 -17.36
CA ALA A 218 -5.10 -9.04 -18.69
C ALA A 218 -3.77 -9.80 -18.89
N ALA A 219 -3.06 -10.15 -17.82
CA ALA A 219 -1.77 -10.85 -17.89
C ALA A 219 -1.90 -12.38 -18.01
N ALA A 220 -3.06 -12.95 -17.67
CA ALA A 220 -3.32 -14.39 -17.82
C ALA A 220 -3.60 -14.81 -19.28
N GLY A 221 -3.72 -13.86 -20.22
CA GLY A 221 -4.04 -14.11 -21.63
C GLY A 221 -2.86 -14.14 -22.60
N TYR A 222 -1.62 -13.95 -22.14
CA TYR A 222 -0.42 -13.97 -23.00
C TYR A 222 0.54 -15.11 -22.65
N GLY A 223 0.02 -16.32 -22.60
CA GLY A 223 0.80 -17.53 -22.40
C GLY A 223 0.28 -18.66 -23.29
N GLY A 224 0.48 -18.53 -24.62
CA GLY A 224 0.14 -19.63 -25.52
C GLY A 224 0.18 -19.23 -26.98
N ALA A 225 1.36 -19.24 -27.60
CA ALA A 225 1.55 -19.67 -28.99
C ALA A 225 3.04 -19.64 -29.34
N SER A 226 3.54 -20.85 -29.62
CA SER A 226 4.70 -21.29 -30.41
C SER A 226 6.08 -20.80 -30.03
#